data_5cc1a8cabea0e5382a363dcdbb2b4541
#
_entry.id   5cc1a8cabea0e5382a363dcdbb2b4541
#
_cell.length_a   1.000
_cell.length_b   1.000
_cell.length_c   1.000
_cell.angle_alpha   90.00
_cell.angle_beta   90.00
_cell.angle_gamma   90.00
#
_symmetry.space_group_name_H-M   'P 1'
#
loop_
_entity.id
_entity.type
_entity.pdbx_description
1 polymer ?
#
loop_
_entity_poly.entity_id
_entity_poly.type
_entity_poly.pdbx_seq_one_letter_code
_entity_poly.pdbx_strand_id
1 'polypeptide(L)'
;MNAPEQSNYDVTQGWTGFNPYRTSQFENIDNWLGAGFTRASASAYLNGLKESLNNPNFASDLRIPGAAQYTSVILDRELARYLAGEISADRMMKNVENGWNEVTDDFGRERQIKLYRATLGLSSSL
;
A
#
# COMPACT_ATOMS: atom_id res chain seq x y z
N MET A 1 -14.13 16.50 -6.95
CA MET A 1 -13.53 15.51 -7.84
C MET A 1 -12.66 16.21 -8.87
N ASN A 2 -11.54 15.84 -8.97
CA ASN A 2 -10.26 16.42 -9.25
C ASN A 2 -10.12 16.86 -10.71
N ALA A 3 -10.26 18.15 -10.97
CA ALA A 3 -9.75 18.71 -12.20
C ALA A 3 -8.31 18.22 -12.42
N PRO A 4 -7.87 17.94 -13.65
CA PRO A 4 -6.51 17.46 -13.91
C PRO A 4 -5.43 18.34 -13.28
N GLU A 5 -5.60 19.64 -13.31
CA GLU A 5 -4.67 20.62 -12.75
C GLU A 5 -4.51 20.43 -11.23
N GLN A 6 -5.62 20.30 -10.50
CA GLN A 6 -5.58 20.12 -9.06
C GLN A 6 -4.97 18.76 -8.70
N SER A 7 -5.37 17.69 -9.39
CA SER A 7 -4.82 16.37 -9.11
C SER A 7 -3.33 16.25 -9.46
N ASN A 8 -2.86 16.94 -10.47
CA ASN A 8 -1.44 17.02 -10.81
C ASN A 8 -0.63 17.75 -9.73
N TYR A 9 -1.22 18.78 -9.12
CA TYR A 9 -0.61 19.45 -7.98
C TYR A 9 -0.58 18.51 -6.75
N ASP A 10 -1.72 17.92 -6.40
CA ASP A 10 -1.86 17.10 -5.18
C ASP A 10 -0.85 15.92 -5.14
N VAL A 11 -0.67 15.20 -6.25
CA VAL A 11 0.26 14.05 -6.28
C VAL A 11 1.72 14.43 -6.10
N THR A 12 2.09 15.70 -6.33
CA THR A 12 3.48 16.17 -6.19
C THR A 12 3.79 16.66 -4.77
N GLN A 13 2.78 16.81 -3.90
CA GLN A 13 2.97 17.33 -2.55
C GLN A 13 3.55 16.32 -1.56
N GLY A 14 3.59 15.04 -1.90
CA GLY A 14 4.21 13.98 -1.11
C GLY A 14 3.51 13.65 0.22
N TRP A 15 2.93 14.63 0.88
CA TRP A 15 2.24 14.48 2.18
C TRP A 15 0.75 14.19 2.05
N THR A 16 0.20 14.24 0.84
CA THR A 16 -1.23 13.99 0.60
C THR A 16 -1.61 12.52 0.62
N GLY A 17 -0.64 11.61 0.57
CA GLY A 17 -0.86 10.16 0.49
C GLY A 17 -1.44 9.69 -0.85
N PHE A 18 -1.48 10.55 -1.87
CA PHE A 18 -1.95 10.20 -3.20
C PHE A 18 -0.79 9.82 -4.12
N ASN A 19 -0.83 8.61 -4.65
CA ASN A 19 0.07 8.18 -5.71
C ASN A 19 -0.43 8.61 -7.09
N PRO A 20 0.45 8.76 -8.08
CA PRO A 20 0.04 9.00 -9.46
C PRO A 20 -0.92 7.91 -9.96
N TYR A 21 -2.05 8.33 -10.53
CA TYR A 21 -3.12 7.46 -11.03
C TYR A 21 -3.63 7.83 -12.42
N ARG A 22 -3.04 8.87 -13.03
CA ARG A 22 -3.35 9.33 -14.40
C ARG A 22 -2.11 9.29 -15.25
N THR A 23 -2.23 8.90 -16.51
CA THR A 23 -1.13 8.88 -17.48
C THR A 23 -0.38 10.22 -17.53
N SER A 24 -1.11 11.34 -17.55
CA SER A 24 -0.52 12.68 -17.55
C SER A 24 0.38 12.98 -16.33
N GLN A 25 0.15 12.33 -15.20
CA GLN A 25 0.98 12.52 -14.00
C GLN A 25 2.32 11.79 -14.10
N PHE A 26 2.38 10.73 -14.92
CA PHE A 26 3.62 10.02 -15.23
C PHE A 26 4.41 10.66 -16.37
N GLU A 27 3.74 11.35 -17.29
CA GLU A 27 4.35 11.90 -18.51
C GLU A 27 4.81 13.35 -18.31
N ASN A 28 4.09 14.13 -17.51
CA ASN A 28 4.43 15.54 -17.27
C ASN A 28 5.41 15.69 -16.11
N ILE A 29 6.70 15.48 -16.39
CA ILE A 29 7.76 15.60 -15.39
C ILE A 29 7.90 17.02 -14.83
N ASP A 30 7.51 18.05 -15.58
CA ASP A 30 7.68 19.44 -15.17
C ASP A 30 6.85 19.80 -13.93
N ASN A 31 5.72 19.14 -13.72
CA ASN A 31 4.97 19.27 -12.47
C ASN A 31 5.78 18.83 -11.24
N TRP A 32 6.58 17.80 -11.39
CA TRP A 32 7.44 17.29 -10.31
C TRP A 32 8.66 18.18 -10.07
N LEU A 33 9.23 18.73 -11.14
CA LEU A 33 10.32 19.71 -11.03
C LEU A 33 9.83 20.99 -10.36
N GLY A 34 8.63 21.46 -10.71
CA GLY A 34 7.99 22.61 -10.07
C GLY A 34 7.72 22.40 -8.57
N ALA A 35 7.54 21.15 -8.14
CA ALA A 35 7.38 20.77 -6.72
C ALA A 35 8.72 20.55 -5.98
N GLY A 36 9.87 20.79 -6.64
CA GLY A 36 11.19 20.71 -6.03
C GLY A 36 11.94 19.39 -6.23
N PHE A 37 11.38 18.46 -7.01
CA PHE A 37 12.12 17.24 -7.37
C PHE A 37 13.23 17.55 -8.38
N THR A 38 14.35 16.86 -8.29
CA THR A 38 15.31 16.82 -9.38
C THR A 38 14.75 15.95 -10.51
N ARG A 39 15.19 16.19 -11.76
CA ARG A 39 14.76 15.32 -12.89
C ARG A 39 15.11 13.87 -12.65
N ALA A 40 16.27 13.59 -12.07
CA ALA A 40 16.71 12.23 -11.75
C ALA A 40 15.79 11.56 -10.72
N SER A 41 15.46 12.24 -9.62
CA SER A 41 14.60 11.68 -8.57
C SER A 41 13.15 11.50 -9.04
N ALA A 42 12.59 12.47 -9.79
CA ALA A 42 11.27 12.33 -10.38
C ALA A 42 11.20 11.16 -11.37
N SER A 43 12.18 11.04 -12.27
CA SER A 43 12.24 9.93 -13.23
C SER A 43 12.37 8.57 -12.53
N ALA A 44 13.23 8.44 -11.54
CA ALA A 44 13.40 7.20 -10.78
C ALA A 44 12.11 6.79 -10.08
N TYR A 45 11.44 7.72 -9.41
CA TYR A 45 10.17 7.48 -8.73
C TYR A 45 9.07 7.04 -9.69
N LEU A 46 8.85 7.79 -10.77
CA LEU A 46 7.79 7.51 -11.74
C LEU A 46 8.03 6.20 -12.51
N ASN A 47 9.29 5.91 -12.86
CA ASN A 47 9.64 4.65 -13.52
C ASN A 47 9.46 3.47 -12.57
N GLY A 48 9.89 3.57 -11.32
CA GLY A 48 9.67 2.53 -10.32
C GLY A 48 8.18 2.21 -10.11
N LEU A 49 7.31 3.23 -10.08
CA LEU A 49 5.86 3.02 -10.02
C LEU A 49 5.33 2.33 -11.28
N LYS A 50 5.74 2.75 -12.48
CA LYS A 50 5.33 2.11 -13.75
C LYS A 50 5.75 0.64 -13.80
N GLU A 51 6.97 0.34 -13.41
CA GLU A 51 7.49 -1.03 -13.35
C GLU A 51 6.70 -1.87 -12.35
N SER A 52 6.39 -1.32 -11.17
CA SER A 52 5.57 -2.00 -10.16
C SER A 52 4.16 -2.31 -10.66
N LEU A 53 3.49 -1.34 -11.29
CA LEU A 53 2.15 -1.51 -11.83
C LEU A 53 2.08 -2.52 -13.00
N ASN A 54 3.17 -2.66 -13.76
CA ASN A 54 3.27 -3.62 -14.86
C ASN A 54 3.85 -4.98 -14.45
N ASN A 55 4.18 -5.15 -13.17
CA ASN A 55 4.73 -6.40 -12.68
C ASN A 55 3.64 -7.50 -12.68
N PRO A 56 3.87 -8.66 -13.29
CA PRO A 56 2.89 -9.74 -13.31
C PRO A 56 2.56 -10.30 -11.91
N ASN A 57 3.42 -10.07 -10.94
CA ASN A 57 3.21 -10.43 -9.53
C ASN A 57 2.62 -9.27 -8.71
N PHE A 58 2.11 -8.22 -9.37
CA PHE A 58 1.45 -7.12 -8.65
C PHE A 58 0.26 -7.64 -7.85
N ALA A 59 0.28 -7.38 -6.55
CA ALA A 59 -0.83 -7.69 -5.65
C ALA A 59 -1.50 -6.38 -5.21
N SER A 60 -2.82 -6.33 -5.28
CA SER A 60 -3.58 -5.22 -4.70
C SER A 60 -3.56 -5.29 -3.17
N ASP A 61 -3.87 -4.17 -2.54
CA ASP A 61 -4.05 -4.12 -1.09
C ASP A 61 -5.00 -5.21 -0.59
N LEU A 62 -4.80 -5.63 0.65
CA LEU A 62 -5.59 -6.66 1.30
C LEU A 62 -7.06 -6.20 1.45
N ARG A 63 -7.94 -6.72 0.61
CA ARG A 63 -9.37 -6.39 0.57
C ARG A 63 -10.21 -7.50 1.17
N ILE A 64 -10.04 -7.74 2.47
CA ILE A 64 -10.79 -8.73 3.24
C ILE A 64 -11.37 -8.09 4.50
N PRO A 65 -12.40 -8.69 5.12
CA PRO A 65 -12.89 -8.25 6.42
C PRO A 65 -11.75 -8.19 7.44
N GLY A 66 -11.68 -7.11 8.20
CA GLY A 66 -10.62 -6.91 9.19
C GLY A 66 -9.30 -6.38 8.63
N ALA A 67 -9.19 -6.01 7.35
CA ALA A 67 -7.93 -5.53 6.74
C ALA A 67 -7.24 -4.44 7.56
N ALA A 68 -7.99 -3.47 8.08
CA ALA A 68 -7.45 -2.41 8.93
C ALA A 68 -6.86 -2.94 10.26
N GLN A 69 -7.37 -4.04 10.79
CA GLN A 69 -6.83 -4.63 12.02
C GLN A 69 -5.44 -5.22 11.80
N TYR A 70 -5.19 -5.81 10.63
CA TYR A 70 -3.86 -6.32 10.28
C TYR A 70 -2.82 -5.20 10.18
N THR A 71 -3.12 -4.13 9.45
CA THR A 71 -2.17 -3.06 9.12
C THR A 71 -2.17 -1.94 10.17
N SER A 72 -3.30 -1.25 10.33
CA SER A 72 -3.38 -0.02 11.12
C SER A 72 -3.50 -0.23 12.63
N VAL A 73 -3.71 -1.47 13.08
CA VAL A 73 -3.77 -1.77 14.51
C VAL A 73 -2.57 -2.62 14.93
N ILE A 74 -2.41 -3.81 14.34
CA ILE A 74 -1.39 -4.76 14.79
C ILE A 74 -0.02 -4.36 14.28
N LEU A 75 0.14 -4.21 12.96
CA LEU A 75 1.45 -3.91 12.37
C LEU A 75 1.97 -2.55 12.85
N ASP A 76 1.15 -1.50 12.80
CA ASP A 76 1.56 -0.16 13.22
C ASP A 76 1.99 -0.13 14.68
N ARG A 77 1.23 -0.77 15.57
CA ARG A 77 1.57 -0.86 16.98
C ARG A 77 2.91 -1.55 17.22
N GLU A 78 3.12 -2.72 16.64
CA GLU A 78 4.34 -3.49 16.89
C GLU A 78 5.56 -2.84 16.20
N LEU A 79 5.36 -2.23 15.03
CA LEU A 79 6.40 -1.46 14.35
C LEU A 79 6.81 -0.22 15.16
N ALA A 80 5.85 0.52 15.72
CA ALA A 80 6.14 1.66 16.57
C ALA A 80 6.97 1.26 17.81
N ARG A 81 6.64 0.14 18.46
CA ARG A 81 7.41 -0.40 19.59
C ARG A 81 8.83 -0.79 19.22
N TYR A 82 9.00 -1.41 18.03
CA TYR A 82 10.33 -1.73 17.51
C TYR A 82 11.15 -0.47 17.23
N LEU A 83 10.57 0.51 16.56
CA LEU A 83 11.24 1.79 16.26
C LEU A 83 11.58 2.60 17.52
N ALA A 84 10.76 2.47 18.56
CA ALA A 84 11.06 3.04 19.89
C ALA A 84 12.15 2.28 20.69
N GLY A 85 12.62 1.14 20.17
CA GLY A 85 13.61 0.30 20.84
C GLY A 85 13.08 -0.54 22.01
N GLU A 86 11.74 -0.66 22.13
CA GLU A 86 11.10 -1.44 23.21
C GLU A 86 11.21 -2.95 23.02
N ILE A 87 11.23 -3.38 21.76
CA ILE A 87 11.29 -4.80 21.39
C ILE A 87 12.27 -5.02 20.25
N SER A 88 12.79 -6.26 20.12
CA SER A 88 13.61 -6.65 18.98
C SER A 88 12.78 -6.85 17.71
N ALA A 89 13.42 -6.86 16.54
CA ALA A 89 12.78 -7.16 15.26
C ALA A 89 12.10 -8.54 15.27
N ASP A 90 12.77 -9.57 15.80
CA ASP A 90 12.22 -10.91 15.91
C ASP A 90 10.96 -10.94 16.78
N ARG A 91 10.97 -10.20 17.88
CA ARG A 91 9.80 -10.10 18.78
C ARG A 91 8.66 -9.36 18.08
N MET A 92 8.95 -8.27 17.36
CA MET A 92 7.97 -7.56 16.56
C MET A 92 7.30 -8.50 15.54
N MET A 93 8.10 -9.21 14.75
CA MET A 93 7.59 -10.13 13.72
C MET A 93 6.71 -11.23 14.34
N LYS A 94 7.13 -11.79 15.47
CA LYS A 94 6.34 -12.81 16.16
C LYS A 94 5.02 -12.28 16.70
N ASN A 95 5.02 -11.08 17.25
CA ASN A 95 3.79 -10.43 17.73
C ASN A 95 2.83 -10.13 16.57
N VAL A 96 3.34 -9.65 15.43
CA VAL A 96 2.55 -9.41 14.21
C VAL A 96 1.94 -10.71 13.70
N GLU A 97 2.75 -11.78 13.58
CA GLU A 97 2.27 -13.11 13.15
C GLU A 97 1.12 -13.60 14.03
N ASN A 98 1.31 -13.56 15.35
CA ASN A 98 0.31 -14.01 16.31
C ASN A 98 -0.99 -13.18 16.18
N GLY A 99 -0.89 -11.85 16.20
CA GLY A 99 -2.06 -10.98 16.09
C GLY A 99 -2.79 -11.13 14.75
N TRP A 100 -2.06 -11.34 13.66
CA TRP A 100 -2.66 -11.60 12.35
C TRP A 100 -3.39 -12.96 12.32
N ASN A 101 -2.84 -13.98 12.97
CA ASN A 101 -3.53 -15.26 13.08
C ASN A 101 -4.81 -15.15 13.93
N GLU A 102 -4.78 -14.43 15.05
CA GLU A 102 -5.98 -14.17 15.87
C GLU A 102 -7.08 -13.50 15.04
N VAL A 103 -6.77 -12.42 14.31
CA VAL A 103 -7.75 -11.75 13.42
C VAL A 103 -8.27 -12.71 12.35
N THR A 104 -7.38 -13.51 11.77
CA THR A 104 -7.77 -14.50 10.74
C THR A 104 -8.73 -15.55 11.29
N ASP A 105 -8.50 -16.03 12.51
CA ASP A 105 -9.33 -17.04 13.15
C ASP A 105 -10.70 -16.45 13.56
N ASP A 106 -10.73 -15.21 14.05
CA ASP A 106 -11.96 -14.49 14.39
C ASP A 106 -12.88 -14.28 13.17
N PHE A 107 -12.33 -13.93 12.02
CA PHE A 107 -13.10 -13.75 10.78
C PHE A 107 -13.36 -15.06 10.02
N GLY A 108 -12.65 -16.12 10.34
CA GLY A 108 -12.68 -17.43 9.67
C GLY A 108 -11.82 -17.45 8.40
N ARG A 109 -10.73 -18.23 8.45
CA ARG A 109 -9.73 -18.34 7.37
C ARG A 109 -10.33 -18.68 6.02
N GLU A 110 -11.18 -19.70 5.96
CA GLU A 110 -11.85 -20.11 4.70
C GLU A 110 -12.72 -19.01 4.11
N ARG A 111 -13.45 -18.31 4.97
CA ARG A 111 -14.27 -17.16 4.57
C ARG A 111 -13.41 -16.05 3.99
N GLN A 112 -12.28 -15.71 4.61
CA GLN A 112 -11.38 -14.69 4.11
C GLN A 112 -10.75 -15.10 2.78
N ILE A 113 -10.31 -16.35 2.63
CA ILE A 113 -9.77 -16.88 1.36
C ILE A 113 -10.81 -16.73 0.25
N LYS A 114 -12.05 -17.15 0.50
CA LYS A 114 -13.15 -17.05 -0.47
C LYS A 114 -13.39 -15.61 -0.91
N LEU A 115 -13.44 -14.67 0.04
CA LEU A 115 -13.67 -13.25 -0.24
C LEU A 115 -12.49 -12.63 -0.99
N TYR A 116 -11.26 -12.95 -0.60
CA TYR A 116 -10.05 -12.45 -1.28
C TYR A 116 -9.98 -12.95 -2.72
N ARG A 117 -10.23 -14.24 -2.96
CA ARG A 117 -10.32 -14.79 -4.31
C ARG A 117 -11.37 -14.07 -5.16
N ALA A 118 -12.53 -13.76 -4.58
CA ALA A 118 -13.57 -13.01 -5.28
C ALA A 118 -13.11 -11.59 -5.65
N THR A 119 -12.34 -10.91 -4.81
CA THR A 119 -11.78 -9.58 -5.14
C THR A 119 -10.75 -9.61 -6.27
N LEU A 120 -10.13 -10.76 -6.49
CA LEU A 120 -9.19 -11.00 -7.60
C LEU A 120 -9.87 -11.52 -8.86
N GLY A 121 -11.19 -11.67 -8.88
CA GLY A 121 -11.94 -12.24 -9.98
C GLY A 121 -11.74 -13.76 -10.15
N LEU A 122 -11.18 -14.44 -9.14
CA LEU A 122 -10.97 -15.88 -9.15
C LEU A 122 -12.23 -16.60 -8.64
N SER A 123 -12.43 -17.87 -9.08
CA SER A 123 -13.53 -18.68 -8.57
C SER A 123 -13.47 -18.81 -7.05
N SER A 124 -14.64 -18.82 -6.39
CA SER A 124 -14.73 -18.99 -4.94
C SER A 124 -14.61 -20.44 -4.48
N SER A 125 -14.53 -21.40 -5.42
CA SER A 125 -14.22 -22.80 -5.12
C SER A 125 -12.73 -22.97 -4.84
N LEU A 126 -12.40 -23.59 -3.71
CA LEU A 126 -11.06 -24.12 -3.44
C LEU A 126 -10.86 -25.39 -4.24
#